data_ee8016284211142e181d3a57e1f7a69f
#
_entry.id   ee8016284211142e181d3a57e1f7a69f
#
_cell.length_a   1.000
_cell.length_b   1.000
_cell.length_c   1.000
_cell.angle_alpha   90.00
_cell.angle_beta   90.00
_cell.angle_gamma   90.00
#
_symmetry.space_group_name_H-M   'P 1'
#
loop_
_entity.id
_entity.type
_entity.pdbx_description
1 polymer ?
#
loop_
_entity_poly.entity_id
_entity_poly.type
_entity_poly.pdbx_seq_one_letter_code
_entity_poly.pdbx_strand_id
1 'polypeptide(L)'
;MYVELMQFVAILLMLLLAIKLLILPQSMITSPVVRRSLWFLFIGTSLLAVQFLLQYILGLRSRGVTFAVMLNLAFFIPCSAFFSFSILNLQRRGQVNYIERYIGVPVWFLVMAFMAVGIIIGNLLSAEILATALYAAMQLFYTIRQMRNMHHLRETLANYYDGNMDHVLRWMQWSIIQLTLMAVMVPIVIFGHGVLLAIFALLFFFGIFYLVDSFCLFVASNTPAKIVEAETVQIEVEAEEHVSADAMRRVELAVDTWVAKRGYLKSGLNMPNAAEEIGVPRYLLSAWLRQKGVRYSDWLTVMRIEEAKQVIRDHPEWSNETVAQHCGFSDRTYFQRKFKEMTGTTPHDFPLQDKEKA
;
A
#
# COMPACT_ATOMS: atom_id res chain seq x y z
N MET A 1 -33.84 7.93 18.21
CA MET A 1 -33.77 6.48 18.02
C MET A 1 -32.77 6.07 16.92
N TYR A 2 -32.99 6.33 15.60
CA TYR A 2 -32.05 5.88 14.54
C TYR A 2 -30.63 6.44 14.69
N VAL A 3 -30.49 7.70 15.07
CA VAL A 3 -29.20 8.37 15.25
C VAL A 3 -28.40 7.78 16.43
N GLU A 4 -29.07 7.54 17.53
CA GLU A 4 -28.48 6.93 18.74
C GLU A 4 -28.05 5.49 18.45
N LEU A 5 -28.86 4.75 17.71
CA LEU A 5 -28.51 3.39 17.27
C LEU A 5 -27.25 3.42 16.37
N MET A 6 -27.16 4.34 15.40
CA MET A 6 -25.97 4.48 14.55
C MET A 6 -24.73 4.84 15.36
N GLN A 7 -24.84 5.73 16.35
CA GLN A 7 -23.72 6.08 17.24
C GLN A 7 -23.28 4.88 18.08
N PHE A 8 -24.23 4.13 18.63
CA PHE A 8 -23.92 2.93 19.40
C PHE A 8 -23.21 1.86 18.54
N VAL A 9 -23.71 1.61 17.32
CA VAL A 9 -23.05 0.71 16.35
C VAL A 9 -21.64 1.20 16.01
N ALA A 10 -21.44 2.52 15.85
CA ALA A 10 -20.13 3.10 15.60
C ALA A 10 -19.14 2.85 16.74
N ILE A 11 -19.58 3.07 17.98
CA ILE A 11 -18.77 2.80 19.18
C ILE A 11 -18.36 1.31 19.21
N LEU A 12 -19.34 0.42 19.05
CA LEU A 12 -19.10 -1.02 19.09
C LEU A 12 -18.13 -1.45 17.99
N LEU A 13 -18.31 -0.97 16.77
CA LEU A 13 -17.42 -1.29 15.64
C LEU A 13 -15.99 -0.83 15.91
N MET A 14 -15.77 0.40 16.37
CA MET A 14 -14.43 0.91 16.66
C MET A 14 -13.75 0.14 17.78
N LEU A 15 -14.51 -0.23 18.83
CA LEU A 15 -13.99 -1.09 19.91
C LEU A 15 -13.62 -2.49 19.40
N LEU A 16 -14.46 -3.11 18.58
CA LEU A 16 -14.18 -4.42 18.01
C LEU A 16 -12.93 -4.40 17.12
N LEU A 17 -12.74 -3.33 16.33
CA LEU A 17 -11.54 -3.17 15.51
C LEU A 17 -10.29 -2.95 16.36
N ALA A 18 -10.38 -2.18 17.43
CA ALA A 18 -9.28 -2.01 18.37
C ALA A 18 -8.91 -3.34 19.07
N ILE A 19 -9.91 -4.09 19.52
CA ILE A 19 -9.72 -5.44 20.12
C ILE A 19 -9.10 -6.40 19.10
N LYS A 20 -9.56 -6.39 17.84
CA LYS A 20 -8.98 -7.22 16.76
C LYS A 20 -7.49 -6.99 16.61
N LEU A 21 -7.02 -5.74 16.68
CA LEU A 21 -5.59 -5.42 16.63
C LEU A 21 -4.81 -5.97 17.83
N LEU A 22 -5.40 -6.01 19.02
CA LEU A 22 -4.75 -6.54 20.22
C LEU A 22 -4.68 -8.07 20.26
N ILE A 23 -5.63 -8.77 19.63
CA ILE A 23 -5.70 -10.23 19.60
C ILE A 23 -4.74 -10.83 18.56
N LEU A 24 -4.14 -10.02 17.68
CA LEU A 24 -3.17 -10.52 16.73
C LEU A 24 -2.05 -11.31 17.42
N PRO A 25 -1.78 -12.59 16.99
CA PRO A 25 -0.75 -13.41 17.57
C PRO A 25 0.62 -12.74 17.52
N GLN A 26 1.33 -12.74 18.65
CA GLN A 26 2.66 -12.13 18.71
C GLN A 26 3.67 -12.80 17.77
N SER A 27 3.47 -14.08 17.44
CA SER A 27 4.27 -14.81 16.45
C SER A 27 4.20 -14.22 15.04
N MET A 28 3.11 -13.51 14.70
CA MET A 28 2.95 -12.82 13.41
C MET A 28 3.60 -11.43 13.42
N ILE A 29 3.88 -10.85 14.60
CA ILE A 29 4.46 -9.51 14.73
C ILE A 29 5.99 -9.65 14.80
N THR A 30 6.58 -10.01 13.68
CA THR A 30 8.00 -10.37 13.59
C THR A 30 8.97 -9.17 13.67
N SER A 31 8.49 -7.95 13.38
CA SER A 31 9.37 -6.78 13.35
C SER A 31 8.88 -5.64 14.26
N PRO A 32 9.80 -4.82 14.82
CA PRO A 32 9.46 -3.64 15.61
C PRO A 32 8.68 -2.59 14.78
N VAL A 33 8.87 -2.57 13.46
CA VAL A 33 8.16 -1.68 12.53
C VAL A 33 6.67 -2.04 12.47
N VAL A 34 6.36 -3.33 12.29
CA VAL A 34 4.98 -3.83 12.29
C VAL A 34 4.30 -3.55 13.64
N ARG A 35 5.02 -3.79 14.75
CA ARG A 35 4.52 -3.52 16.10
C ARG A 35 4.18 -2.04 16.31
N ARG A 36 5.03 -1.12 15.85
CA ARG A 36 4.74 0.33 15.92
C ARG A 36 3.52 0.70 15.10
N SER A 37 3.41 0.19 13.86
CA SER A 37 2.26 0.45 12.99
C SER A 37 0.96 -0.07 13.58
N LEU A 38 0.98 -1.24 14.23
CA LEU A 38 -0.14 -1.79 14.97
C LEU A 38 -0.60 -0.84 16.08
N TRP A 39 0.36 -0.35 16.89
CA TRP A 39 0.03 0.60 17.97
C TRP A 39 -0.57 1.90 17.45
N PHE A 40 -0.10 2.43 16.32
CA PHE A 40 -0.71 3.62 15.71
C PHE A 40 -2.16 3.37 15.26
N LEU A 41 -2.42 2.22 14.63
CA LEU A 41 -3.78 1.83 14.26
C LEU A 41 -4.66 1.64 15.50
N PHE A 42 -4.15 0.99 16.53
CA PHE A 42 -4.86 0.77 17.79
C PHE A 42 -5.22 2.11 18.47
N ILE A 43 -4.26 3.03 18.59
CA ILE A 43 -4.51 4.35 19.17
C ILE A 43 -5.54 5.11 18.35
N GLY A 44 -5.40 5.12 17.01
CA GLY A 44 -6.34 5.82 16.13
C GLY A 44 -7.77 5.28 16.23
N THR A 45 -7.95 3.96 16.22
CA THR A 45 -9.29 3.33 16.38
C THR A 45 -9.88 3.55 17.78
N SER A 46 -9.04 3.51 18.81
CA SER A 46 -9.47 3.79 20.20
C SER A 46 -9.90 5.24 20.39
N LEU A 47 -9.17 6.20 19.81
CA LEU A 47 -9.56 7.61 19.82
C LEU A 47 -10.90 7.85 19.12
N LEU A 48 -11.17 7.15 17.99
CA LEU A 48 -12.47 7.22 17.32
C LEU A 48 -13.59 6.64 18.20
N ALA A 49 -13.34 5.54 18.90
CA ALA A 49 -14.32 4.99 19.85
C ALA A 49 -14.65 5.99 20.96
N VAL A 50 -13.63 6.63 21.53
CA VAL A 50 -13.80 7.70 22.54
C VAL A 50 -14.57 8.88 21.97
N GLN A 51 -14.26 9.31 20.75
CA GLN A 51 -14.99 10.40 20.09
C GLN A 51 -16.49 10.10 19.96
N PHE A 52 -16.86 8.92 19.43
CA PHE A 52 -18.26 8.55 19.29
C PHE A 52 -18.95 8.40 20.64
N LEU A 53 -18.25 7.89 21.65
CA LEU A 53 -18.76 7.80 23.01
C LEU A 53 -19.03 9.19 23.61
N LEU A 54 -18.10 10.14 23.46
CA LEU A 54 -18.29 11.52 23.90
C LEU A 54 -19.46 12.19 23.18
N GLN A 55 -19.59 11.99 21.86
CA GLN A 55 -20.75 12.50 21.12
C GLN A 55 -22.07 11.95 21.63
N TYR A 56 -22.11 10.67 22.00
CA TYR A 56 -23.28 10.01 22.56
C TYR A 56 -23.63 10.55 23.94
N ILE A 57 -22.67 10.56 24.90
CA ILE A 57 -22.86 10.97 26.27
C ILE A 57 -23.24 12.47 26.38
N LEU A 58 -22.55 13.33 25.62
CA LEU A 58 -22.75 14.78 25.67
C LEU A 58 -23.98 15.24 24.88
N GLY A 59 -24.64 14.36 24.13
CA GLY A 59 -25.80 14.70 23.32
C GLY A 59 -25.53 15.84 22.33
N LEU A 60 -24.32 15.87 21.72
CA LEU A 60 -23.82 17.05 21.00
C LEU A 60 -24.66 17.45 19.78
N ARG A 61 -25.43 16.51 19.22
CA ARG A 61 -26.38 16.82 18.14
C ARG A 61 -27.52 17.70 18.58
N SER A 62 -27.81 17.74 19.88
CA SER A 62 -28.86 18.63 20.45
C SER A 62 -28.32 20.00 20.88
N ARG A 63 -27.00 20.16 21.01
CA ARG A 63 -26.37 21.39 21.57
C ARG A 63 -25.84 22.39 20.54
N GLY A 64 -25.95 22.07 19.23
CA GLY A 64 -25.52 22.96 18.16
C GLY A 64 -24.39 22.40 17.31
N VAL A 65 -24.39 22.78 16.02
CA VAL A 65 -23.49 22.21 14.98
C VAL A 65 -22.03 22.50 15.28
N THR A 66 -21.69 23.69 15.75
CA THR A 66 -20.31 24.17 15.96
C THR A 66 -19.53 23.37 16.97
N PHE A 67 -20.12 23.02 18.09
CA PHE A 67 -19.44 22.23 19.11
C PHE A 67 -19.17 20.81 18.63
N ALA A 68 -20.09 20.25 17.84
CA ALA A 68 -19.90 18.97 17.20
C ALA A 68 -18.75 18.99 16.16
N VAL A 69 -18.63 20.06 15.37
CA VAL A 69 -17.54 20.26 14.41
C VAL A 69 -16.20 20.35 15.12
N MET A 70 -16.10 21.16 16.17
CA MET A 70 -14.88 21.32 16.96
C MET A 70 -14.43 19.96 17.56
N LEU A 71 -15.35 19.20 18.14
CA LEU A 71 -15.05 17.88 18.68
C LEU A 71 -14.59 16.91 17.58
N ASN A 72 -15.27 16.90 16.42
CA ASN A 72 -14.89 16.06 15.30
C ASN A 72 -13.46 16.36 14.84
N LEU A 73 -13.11 17.62 14.62
CA LEU A 73 -11.76 18.00 14.20
C LEU A 73 -10.71 17.71 15.27
N ALA A 74 -11.05 17.89 16.56
CA ALA A 74 -10.15 17.57 17.66
C ALA A 74 -9.70 16.10 17.68
N PHE A 75 -10.56 15.19 17.23
CA PHE A 75 -10.25 13.76 17.14
C PHE A 75 -9.83 13.30 15.75
N PHE A 76 -10.44 13.79 14.67
CA PHE A 76 -10.12 13.35 13.31
C PHE A 76 -8.69 13.69 12.89
N ILE A 77 -8.17 14.86 13.31
CA ILE A 77 -6.78 15.23 12.98
C ILE A 77 -5.77 14.23 13.56
N PRO A 78 -5.76 13.92 14.88
CA PRO A 78 -4.83 12.94 15.42
C PRO A 78 -5.10 11.52 14.89
N CYS A 79 -6.37 11.11 14.73
CA CYS A 79 -6.68 9.78 14.17
C CYS A 79 -6.13 9.62 12.74
N SER A 80 -6.37 10.61 11.87
CA SER A 80 -5.88 10.59 10.50
C SER A 80 -4.35 10.61 10.43
N ALA A 81 -3.70 11.37 11.33
CA ALA A 81 -2.25 11.36 11.47
C ALA A 81 -1.73 9.98 11.90
N PHE A 82 -2.34 9.32 12.88
CA PHE A 82 -1.95 7.97 13.32
C PHE A 82 -2.14 6.93 12.21
N PHE A 83 -3.27 6.95 11.50
CA PHE A 83 -3.52 6.04 10.39
C PHE A 83 -2.52 6.25 9.24
N SER A 84 -2.31 7.51 8.84
CA SER A 84 -1.35 7.86 7.80
C SER A 84 0.07 7.49 8.22
N PHE A 85 0.44 7.74 9.48
CA PHE A 85 1.75 7.41 10.01
C PHE A 85 1.98 5.90 10.10
N SER A 86 0.94 5.10 10.41
CA SER A 86 1.03 3.64 10.38
C SER A 86 1.46 3.12 9.01
N ILE A 87 0.85 3.63 7.93
CA ILE A 87 1.20 3.25 6.56
C ILE A 87 2.62 3.72 6.20
N LEU A 88 2.95 5.00 6.49
CA LEU A 88 4.30 5.54 6.24
C LEU A 88 5.40 4.77 6.97
N ASN A 89 5.14 4.36 8.22
CA ASN A 89 6.08 3.60 9.02
C ASN A 89 6.37 2.23 8.40
N LEU A 90 5.36 1.57 7.81
CA LEU A 90 5.55 0.34 7.05
C LEU A 90 6.34 0.58 5.76
N GLN A 91 5.98 1.61 4.99
CA GLN A 91 6.63 1.95 3.73
C GLN A 91 8.11 2.34 3.88
N ARG A 92 8.47 2.95 5.02
CA ARG A 92 9.83 3.45 5.31
C ARG A 92 10.58 2.66 6.38
N ARG A 93 10.11 1.49 6.76
CA ARG A 93 10.77 0.62 7.77
C ARG A 93 11.07 1.33 9.09
N GLY A 94 10.23 2.26 9.50
CA GLY A 94 10.42 3.05 10.71
C GLY A 94 11.33 4.28 10.55
N GLN A 95 11.95 4.48 9.40
CA GLN A 95 12.78 5.67 9.10
C GLN A 95 11.92 6.83 8.59
N VAL A 96 10.97 7.27 9.41
CA VAL A 96 10.06 8.38 9.06
C VAL A 96 10.71 9.70 9.45
N ASN A 97 10.67 10.68 8.53
CA ASN A 97 11.24 12.01 8.76
C ASN A 97 10.53 12.74 9.92
N TYR A 98 11.26 13.64 10.58
CA TYR A 98 10.73 14.43 11.70
C TYR A 98 9.44 15.17 11.35
N ILE A 99 9.39 15.84 10.19
CA ILE A 99 8.21 16.59 9.71
C ILE A 99 7.00 15.65 9.55
N GLU A 100 7.18 14.50 8.91
CA GLU A 100 6.11 13.52 8.69
C GLU A 100 5.59 12.94 10.01
N ARG A 101 6.45 12.86 11.02
CA ARG A 101 6.08 12.35 12.35
C ARG A 101 5.25 13.35 13.15
N TYR A 102 5.56 14.62 13.08
CA TYR A 102 5.02 15.60 14.03
C TYR A 102 4.10 16.65 13.42
N ILE A 103 3.92 16.71 12.09
CA ILE A 103 3.09 17.73 11.42
C ILE A 103 1.63 17.76 11.94
N GLY A 104 1.12 16.63 12.38
CA GLY A 104 -0.23 16.53 12.97
C GLY A 104 -0.39 17.37 14.24
N VAL A 105 0.69 17.56 15.02
CA VAL A 105 0.65 18.29 16.29
C VAL A 105 0.42 19.80 16.07
N PRO A 106 1.28 20.52 15.31
CA PRO A 106 1.04 21.95 15.07
C PRO A 106 -0.26 22.22 14.31
N VAL A 107 -0.65 21.35 13.37
CA VAL A 107 -1.94 21.49 12.67
C VAL A 107 -3.10 21.38 13.65
N TRP A 108 -3.06 20.44 14.58
CA TRP A 108 -4.08 20.29 15.61
C TRP A 108 -4.21 21.55 16.47
N PHE A 109 -3.08 22.09 16.97
CA PHE A 109 -3.08 23.32 17.78
C PHE A 109 -3.61 24.52 16.99
N LEU A 110 -3.21 24.68 15.72
CA LEU A 110 -3.69 25.75 14.85
C LEU A 110 -5.20 25.66 14.63
N VAL A 111 -5.71 24.46 14.34
CA VAL A 111 -7.14 24.26 14.13
C VAL A 111 -7.93 24.58 15.41
N MET A 112 -7.46 24.11 16.58
CA MET A 112 -8.12 24.42 17.84
C MET A 112 -8.09 25.92 18.15
N ALA A 113 -6.97 26.59 17.87
CA ALA A 113 -6.85 28.04 18.02
C ALA A 113 -7.81 28.81 17.10
N PHE A 114 -7.90 28.45 15.81
CA PHE A 114 -8.84 29.07 14.87
C PHE A 114 -10.30 28.89 15.30
N MET A 115 -10.66 27.68 15.75
CA MET A 115 -12.01 27.44 16.26
C MET A 115 -12.31 28.28 17.51
N ALA A 116 -11.38 28.37 18.47
CA ALA A 116 -11.52 29.19 19.65
C ALA A 116 -11.67 30.68 19.31
N VAL A 117 -10.83 31.20 18.42
CA VAL A 117 -10.91 32.59 17.93
C VAL A 117 -12.23 32.84 17.20
N GLY A 118 -12.68 31.90 16.35
CA GLY A 118 -13.99 32.02 15.69
C GLY A 118 -15.16 32.11 16.64
N ILE A 119 -15.11 31.38 17.75
CA ILE A 119 -16.13 31.48 18.84
C ILE A 119 -16.08 32.86 19.51
N ILE A 120 -14.88 33.38 19.83
CA ILE A 120 -14.72 34.67 20.52
C ILE A 120 -15.17 35.84 19.63
N ILE A 121 -14.82 35.80 18.32
CA ILE A 121 -15.16 36.86 17.37
C ILE A 121 -16.61 36.74 16.85
N GLY A 122 -17.27 35.60 17.04
CA GLY A 122 -18.58 35.31 16.50
C GLY A 122 -18.61 34.98 14.99
N ASN A 123 -17.45 34.70 14.38
CA ASN A 123 -17.32 34.31 12.97
C ASN A 123 -16.95 32.83 12.84
N LEU A 124 -17.90 31.99 13.17
CA LEU A 124 -17.70 30.53 13.20
C LEU A 124 -17.52 29.91 11.81
N LEU A 125 -18.27 30.39 10.81
CA LEU A 125 -18.21 29.85 9.45
C LEU A 125 -16.82 29.96 8.86
N SER A 126 -16.17 31.12 8.98
CA SER A 126 -14.80 31.32 8.47
C SER A 126 -13.79 30.46 9.22
N ALA A 127 -13.97 30.27 10.54
CA ALA A 127 -13.11 29.43 11.35
C ALA A 127 -13.25 27.93 10.96
N GLU A 128 -14.47 27.45 10.74
CA GLU A 128 -14.74 26.08 10.29
C GLU A 128 -14.16 25.78 8.90
N ILE A 129 -14.31 26.72 7.94
CA ILE A 129 -13.74 26.60 6.59
C ILE A 129 -12.20 26.52 6.68
N LEU A 130 -11.57 27.42 7.44
CA LEU A 130 -10.12 27.44 7.58
C LEU A 130 -9.59 26.19 8.29
N ALA A 131 -10.26 25.76 9.35
CA ALA A 131 -9.90 24.56 10.10
C ALA A 131 -9.98 23.29 9.24
N THR A 132 -11.04 23.14 8.45
CA THR A 132 -11.21 22.00 7.55
C THR A 132 -10.22 22.04 6.38
N ALA A 133 -9.90 23.24 5.86
CA ALA A 133 -8.87 23.39 4.82
C ALA A 133 -7.48 22.99 5.33
N LEU A 134 -7.10 23.36 6.55
CA LEU A 134 -5.85 22.94 7.18
C LEU A 134 -5.79 21.43 7.39
N TYR A 135 -6.87 20.81 7.83
CA TYR A 135 -6.97 19.36 7.95
C TYR A 135 -6.80 18.66 6.60
N ALA A 136 -7.51 19.14 5.57
CA ALA A 136 -7.40 18.59 4.21
C ALA A 136 -5.98 18.76 3.66
N ALA A 137 -5.32 19.91 3.88
CA ALA A 137 -3.94 20.15 3.47
C ALA A 137 -2.95 19.19 4.17
N MET A 138 -3.12 18.94 5.46
CA MET A 138 -2.32 17.95 6.20
C MET A 138 -2.50 16.55 5.61
N GLN A 139 -3.73 16.13 5.35
CA GLN A 139 -3.99 14.81 4.77
C GLN A 139 -3.42 14.69 3.35
N LEU A 140 -3.54 15.74 2.53
CA LEU A 140 -2.94 15.79 1.20
C LEU A 140 -1.41 15.67 1.26
N PHE A 141 -0.77 16.32 2.22
CA PHE A 141 0.67 16.16 2.47
C PHE A 141 1.04 14.69 2.74
N TYR A 142 0.30 14.01 3.64
CA TYR A 142 0.52 12.58 3.89
C TYR A 142 0.29 11.74 2.63
N THR A 143 -0.75 12.01 1.88
CA THR A 143 -1.09 11.30 0.64
C THR A 143 0.04 11.40 -0.39
N ILE A 144 0.55 12.60 -0.65
CA ILE A 144 1.66 12.80 -1.59
C ILE A 144 2.91 12.01 -1.14
N ARG A 145 3.23 12.05 0.15
CA ARG A 145 4.37 11.32 0.70
C ARG A 145 4.19 9.80 0.59
N GLN A 146 3.03 9.30 0.92
CA GLN A 146 2.70 7.87 0.85
C GLN A 146 2.70 7.37 -0.59
N MET A 147 2.16 8.12 -1.55
CA MET A 147 2.14 7.73 -2.96
C MET A 147 3.55 7.70 -3.57
N ARG A 148 4.43 8.66 -3.23
CA ARG A 148 5.84 8.63 -3.65
C ARG A 148 6.57 7.42 -3.09
N ASN A 149 6.38 7.12 -1.81
CA ASN A 149 7.00 5.95 -1.19
C ASN A 149 6.44 4.64 -1.76
N MET A 150 5.17 4.61 -2.16
CA MET A 150 4.56 3.44 -2.80
C MET A 150 5.22 3.13 -4.14
N HIS A 151 5.53 4.17 -4.94
CA HIS A 151 6.25 3.98 -6.21
C HIS A 151 7.61 3.34 -5.98
N HIS A 152 8.39 3.91 -5.05
CA HIS A 152 9.71 3.36 -4.69
C HIS A 152 9.63 1.92 -4.17
N LEU A 153 8.66 1.61 -3.29
CA LEU A 153 8.48 0.26 -2.77
C LEU A 153 8.13 -0.76 -3.88
N ARG A 154 7.31 -0.35 -4.86
CA ARG A 154 7.01 -1.20 -6.03
C ARG A 154 8.25 -1.49 -6.87
N GLU A 155 9.07 -0.49 -7.10
CA GLU A 155 10.34 -0.66 -7.85
C GLU A 155 11.29 -1.60 -7.11
N THR A 156 11.44 -1.44 -5.80
CA THR A 156 12.27 -2.31 -4.97
C THR A 156 11.80 -3.76 -5.04
N LEU A 157 10.50 -4.01 -4.90
CA LEU A 157 9.95 -5.36 -4.99
C LEU A 157 10.08 -5.96 -6.39
N ALA A 158 9.91 -5.15 -7.45
CA ALA A 158 10.09 -5.60 -8.83
C ALA A 158 11.56 -5.91 -9.19
N ASN A 159 12.51 -5.31 -8.47
CA ASN A 159 13.93 -5.62 -8.62
C ASN A 159 14.37 -6.86 -7.82
N TYR A 160 13.51 -7.38 -6.95
CA TYR A 160 13.84 -8.50 -6.09
C TYR A 160 13.06 -9.79 -6.42
N TYR A 161 11.76 -9.68 -6.68
CA TYR A 161 10.88 -10.84 -6.93
C TYR A 161 10.54 -10.99 -8.41
N ASP A 162 10.35 -12.24 -8.84
CA ASP A 162 9.99 -12.62 -10.20
C ASP A 162 8.52 -12.40 -10.56
N GLY A 163 7.69 -12.19 -9.58
CA GLY A 163 6.24 -12.09 -9.71
C GLY A 163 5.66 -10.70 -9.43
N ASN A 164 4.36 -10.58 -9.71
CA ASN A 164 3.62 -9.36 -9.42
C ASN A 164 3.33 -9.23 -7.92
N MET A 165 4.05 -8.34 -7.25
CA MET A 165 3.81 -7.99 -5.85
C MET A 165 2.80 -6.85 -5.65
N ASP A 166 2.17 -6.34 -6.73
CA ASP A 166 1.18 -5.25 -6.64
C ASP A 166 -0.03 -5.62 -5.77
N HIS A 167 -0.46 -6.89 -5.79
CA HIS A 167 -1.58 -7.35 -4.96
C HIS A 167 -1.30 -7.16 -3.46
N VAL A 168 -0.03 -7.30 -3.07
CA VAL A 168 0.44 -7.15 -1.69
C VAL A 168 0.37 -5.70 -1.21
N LEU A 169 0.59 -4.75 -2.13
CA LEU A 169 0.60 -3.33 -1.84
C LEU A 169 -0.75 -2.66 -2.07
N ARG A 170 -1.68 -3.34 -2.72
CA ARG A 170 -2.97 -2.78 -3.14
C ARG A 170 -3.79 -2.25 -1.96
N TRP A 171 -3.76 -2.94 -0.83
CA TRP A 171 -4.49 -2.51 0.35
C TRP A 171 -3.98 -1.17 0.89
N MET A 172 -2.66 -0.94 0.89
CA MET A 172 -2.08 0.35 1.30
C MET A 172 -2.56 1.46 0.37
N GLN A 173 -2.55 1.22 -0.94
CA GLN A 173 -3.01 2.19 -1.93
C GLN A 173 -4.48 2.57 -1.73
N TRP A 174 -5.37 1.58 -1.57
CA TRP A 174 -6.78 1.84 -1.32
C TRP A 174 -7.01 2.55 0.01
N SER A 175 -6.28 2.17 1.06
CA SER A 175 -6.36 2.85 2.36
C SER A 175 -5.92 4.32 2.27
N ILE A 176 -4.86 4.63 1.51
CA ILE A 176 -4.41 6.01 1.28
C ILE A 176 -5.48 6.81 0.55
N ILE A 177 -6.03 6.29 -0.55
CA ILE A 177 -7.08 6.94 -1.33
C ILE A 177 -8.29 7.24 -0.44
N GLN A 178 -8.69 6.28 0.38
CA GLN A 178 -9.84 6.40 1.25
C GLN A 178 -9.65 7.41 2.37
N LEU A 179 -8.50 7.41 3.06
CA LEU A 179 -8.17 8.43 4.07
C LEU A 179 -8.19 9.84 3.46
N THR A 180 -7.71 9.97 2.22
CA THR A 180 -7.74 11.25 1.48
C THR A 180 -9.17 11.67 1.15
N LEU A 181 -9.97 10.75 0.63
CA LEU A 181 -11.37 11.00 0.31
C LEU A 181 -12.16 11.43 1.55
N MET A 182 -11.94 10.77 2.68
CA MET A 182 -12.57 11.14 3.95
C MET A 182 -12.22 12.58 4.36
N ALA A 183 -10.96 12.96 4.29
CA ALA A 183 -10.54 14.31 4.66
C ALA A 183 -11.13 15.38 3.74
N VAL A 184 -11.21 15.10 2.43
CA VAL A 184 -11.83 16.02 1.46
C VAL A 184 -13.35 16.12 1.66
N MET A 185 -13.99 15.06 2.12
CA MET A 185 -15.44 15.07 2.36
C MET A 185 -15.84 15.73 3.70
N VAL A 186 -14.92 15.97 4.63
CA VAL A 186 -15.25 16.61 5.92
C VAL A 186 -15.97 17.95 5.78
N PRO A 187 -15.56 18.89 4.91
CA PRO A 187 -16.30 20.11 4.67
C PRO A 187 -17.74 19.86 4.19
N ILE A 188 -17.91 18.86 3.29
CA ILE A 188 -19.23 18.48 2.75
C ILE A 188 -20.14 17.96 3.87
N VAL A 189 -19.57 17.24 4.85
CA VAL A 189 -20.30 16.70 6.00
C VAL A 189 -20.73 17.81 6.97
N ILE A 190 -19.87 18.82 7.15
CA ILE A 190 -20.16 19.96 8.03
C ILE A 190 -21.32 20.80 7.47
N PHE A 191 -21.34 21.04 6.16
CA PHE A 191 -22.33 21.88 5.49
C PHE A 191 -23.45 21.08 4.83
N GLY A 192 -23.31 19.77 4.71
CA GLY A 192 -24.28 18.88 4.07
C GLY A 192 -25.29 18.29 5.05
N HIS A 193 -26.43 17.87 4.53
CA HIS A 193 -27.54 17.32 5.32
C HIS A 193 -28.04 15.99 4.72
N GLY A 194 -28.67 15.16 5.56
CA GLY A 194 -29.43 13.99 5.12
C GLY A 194 -28.60 12.91 4.44
N VAL A 195 -28.84 12.66 3.16
CA VAL A 195 -28.25 11.54 2.39
C VAL A 195 -26.72 11.63 2.31
N LEU A 196 -26.15 12.84 2.16
CA LEU A 196 -24.69 13.03 2.10
C LEU A 196 -23.99 12.58 3.38
N LEU A 197 -24.60 12.86 4.53
CA LEU A 197 -24.07 12.41 5.82
C LEU A 197 -24.11 10.87 5.94
N ALA A 198 -25.18 10.24 5.46
CA ALA A 198 -25.29 8.79 5.47
C ALA A 198 -24.24 8.12 4.55
N ILE A 199 -24.03 8.66 3.34
CA ILE A 199 -22.98 8.19 2.42
C ILE A 199 -21.60 8.33 3.06
N PHE A 200 -21.31 9.49 3.67
CA PHE A 200 -20.05 9.70 4.39
C PHE A 200 -19.86 8.68 5.51
N ALA A 201 -20.90 8.46 6.33
CA ALA A 201 -20.83 7.50 7.43
C ALA A 201 -20.53 6.09 6.93
N LEU A 202 -21.17 5.63 5.85
CA LEU A 202 -20.91 4.34 5.25
C LEU A 202 -19.47 4.23 4.72
N LEU A 203 -18.99 5.24 3.98
CA LEU A 203 -17.62 5.28 3.48
C LEU A 203 -16.61 5.31 4.62
N PHE A 204 -16.90 6.06 5.68
CA PHE A 204 -16.04 6.16 6.87
C PHE A 204 -15.91 4.82 7.58
N PHE A 205 -17.02 4.16 7.93
CA PHE A 205 -17.00 2.89 8.65
C PHE A 205 -16.40 1.77 7.81
N PHE A 206 -16.80 1.66 6.54
CA PHE A 206 -16.22 0.68 5.63
C PHE A 206 -14.71 0.87 5.48
N GLY A 207 -14.24 2.11 5.44
CA GLY A 207 -12.86 2.41 5.28
C GLY A 207 -11.96 2.11 6.46
N ILE A 208 -12.40 2.46 7.64
CA ILE A 208 -11.65 2.11 8.84
C ILE A 208 -11.64 0.58 9.02
N PHE A 209 -12.78 -0.07 8.75
CA PHE A 209 -12.84 -1.54 8.73
C PHE A 209 -11.84 -2.12 7.73
N TYR A 210 -11.86 -1.65 6.48
CA TYR A 210 -10.96 -2.11 5.41
C TYR A 210 -9.48 -1.90 5.78
N LEU A 211 -9.13 -0.73 6.30
CA LEU A 211 -7.76 -0.41 6.73
C LEU A 211 -7.26 -1.39 7.79
N VAL A 212 -8.04 -1.62 8.85
CA VAL A 212 -7.66 -2.50 9.96
C VAL A 212 -7.64 -3.96 9.53
N ASP A 213 -8.67 -4.42 8.80
CA ASP A 213 -8.77 -5.80 8.34
C ASP A 213 -7.64 -6.16 7.37
N SER A 214 -7.40 -5.30 6.39
CA SER A 214 -6.32 -5.49 5.42
C SER A 214 -4.93 -5.44 6.06
N PHE A 215 -4.73 -4.61 7.09
CA PHE A 215 -3.49 -4.62 7.88
C PHE A 215 -3.30 -5.96 8.60
N CYS A 216 -4.35 -6.49 9.22
CA CYS A 216 -4.29 -7.80 9.88
C CYS A 216 -3.94 -8.92 8.89
N LEU A 217 -4.57 -8.93 7.71
CA LEU A 217 -4.26 -9.89 6.64
C LEU A 217 -2.82 -9.74 6.12
N PHE A 218 -2.36 -8.50 5.96
CA PHE A 218 -0.99 -8.19 5.55
C PHE A 218 0.04 -8.75 6.55
N VAL A 219 -0.20 -8.59 7.84
CA VAL A 219 0.68 -9.15 8.89
C VAL A 219 0.63 -10.67 8.88
N ALA A 220 -0.57 -11.26 8.72
CA ALA A 220 -0.75 -12.72 8.69
C ALA A 220 -0.11 -13.39 7.46
N SER A 221 0.03 -12.68 6.35
CA SER A 221 0.56 -13.22 5.07
C SER A 221 2.08 -13.30 4.98
N ASN A 222 2.83 -13.05 6.05
CA ASN A 222 4.30 -12.98 6.06
C ASN A 222 4.91 -11.95 5.07
N THR A 223 4.10 -11.09 4.49
CA THR A 223 4.51 -10.07 3.53
C THR A 223 5.48 -9.02 4.11
N PRO A 224 5.34 -8.60 5.39
CA PRO A 224 6.30 -7.68 5.99
C PRO A 224 7.74 -8.18 5.94
N ALA A 225 7.96 -9.49 6.12
CA ALA A 225 9.29 -10.10 6.03
C ALA A 225 9.85 -10.02 4.60
N LYS A 226 9.02 -10.29 3.59
CA LYS A 226 9.40 -10.19 2.18
C LYS A 226 9.83 -8.78 1.76
N ILE A 227 9.14 -7.75 2.24
CA ILE A 227 9.51 -6.34 1.97
C ILE A 227 10.87 -6.03 2.60
N VAL A 228 11.08 -6.44 3.84
CA VAL A 228 12.36 -6.23 4.55
C VAL A 228 13.52 -6.89 3.81
N GLU A 229 13.33 -8.11 3.34
CA GLU A 229 14.33 -8.87 2.60
C GLU A 229 14.73 -8.16 1.29
N ALA A 230 13.76 -7.75 0.47
CA ALA A 230 13.99 -7.09 -0.80
C ALA A 230 14.78 -5.77 -0.66
N GLU A 231 14.41 -4.93 0.29
CA GLU A 231 15.08 -3.64 0.50
C GLU A 231 16.49 -3.80 1.11
N THR A 232 16.73 -4.82 1.95
CA THR A 232 18.08 -5.05 2.52
C THR A 232 19.08 -5.34 1.41
N VAL A 233 18.67 -6.15 0.43
CA VAL A 233 19.49 -6.45 -0.74
C VAL A 233 19.76 -5.21 -1.59
N GLN A 234 18.76 -4.34 -1.76
CA GLN A 234 18.96 -3.11 -2.54
C GLN A 234 19.97 -2.16 -1.89
N ILE A 235 19.95 -2.00 -0.57
CA ILE A 235 20.92 -1.16 0.15
C ILE A 235 22.34 -1.69 -0.01
N GLU A 236 22.54 -3.01 0.08
CA GLU A 236 23.85 -3.63 -0.12
C GLU A 236 24.38 -3.41 -1.55
N VAL A 237 23.51 -3.46 -2.56
CA VAL A 237 23.85 -3.21 -3.96
C VAL A 237 24.24 -1.76 -4.22
N GLU A 238 23.55 -0.80 -3.59
CA GLU A 238 23.85 0.63 -3.73
C GLU A 238 25.18 1.03 -3.05
N ALA A 239 25.63 0.28 -2.05
CA ALA A 239 26.89 0.53 -1.35
C ALA A 239 28.15 0.12 -2.17
N GLU A 240 27.99 -0.72 -3.22
CA GLU A 240 29.09 -1.19 -4.05
C GLU A 240 29.10 -0.49 -5.43
N GLU A 241 29.53 0.77 -5.48
CA GLU A 241 29.45 1.64 -6.68
C GLU A 241 30.46 1.32 -7.82
N HIS A 242 31.52 0.55 -7.59
CA HIS A 242 32.59 0.34 -8.59
C HIS A 242 32.68 -1.12 -9.04
N VAL A 243 32.02 -1.42 -10.17
CA VAL A 243 32.12 -2.73 -10.84
C VAL A 243 32.98 -2.60 -12.09
N SER A 244 34.03 -3.42 -12.19
CA SER A 244 34.93 -3.42 -13.35
C SER A 244 34.24 -3.96 -14.61
N ALA A 245 34.67 -3.49 -15.79
CA ALA A 245 34.17 -3.98 -17.09
C ALA A 245 34.37 -5.49 -17.26
N ASP A 246 35.47 -6.04 -16.75
CA ASP A 246 35.74 -7.46 -16.80
C ASP A 246 34.78 -8.28 -15.93
N ALA A 247 34.37 -7.74 -14.77
CA ALA A 247 33.35 -8.39 -13.94
C ALA A 247 31.99 -8.42 -14.66
N MET A 248 31.59 -7.33 -15.32
CA MET A 248 30.37 -7.27 -16.11
C MET A 248 30.34 -8.27 -17.26
N ARG A 249 31.46 -8.41 -17.97
CA ARG A 249 31.60 -9.40 -19.04
C ARG A 249 31.46 -10.85 -18.55
N ARG A 250 32.02 -11.14 -17.37
CA ARG A 250 31.85 -12.47 -16.74
C ARG A 250 30.38 -12.73 -16.35
N VAL A 251 29.69 -11.72 -15.82
CA VAL A 251 28.26 -11.81 -15.50
C VAL A 251 27.46 -12.11 -16.77
N GLU A 252 27.70 -11.40 -17.85
CA GLU A 252 27.01 -11.62 -19.14
C GLU A 252 27.15 -13.04 -19.64
N LEU A 253 28.36 -13.58 -19.67
CA LEU A 253 28.62 -14.98 -20.08
C LEU A 253 27.93 -16.00 -19.14
N ALA A 254 27.93 -15.75 -17.84
CA ALA A 254 27.28 -16.62 -16.87
C ALA A 254 25.76 -16.61 -17.04
N VAL A 255 25.19 -15.42 -17.26
CA VAL A 255 23.74 -15.22 -17.54
C VAL A 255 23.35 -15.94 -18.82
N ASP A 256 24.10 -15.78 -19.91
CA ASP A 256 23.85 -16.47 -21.20
C ASP A 256 23.84 -17.98 -21.02
N THR A 257 24.80 -18.52 -20.25
CA THR A 257 24.88 -19.95 -19.94
C THR A 257 23.66 -20.43 -19.16
N TRP A 258 23.21 -19.65 -18.17
CA TRP A 258 22.03 -19.98 -17.36
C TRP A 258 20.73 -19.89 -18.17
N VAL A 259 20.61 -18.89 -19.05
CA VAL A 259 19.49 -18.75 -19.98
C VAL A 259 19.44 -19.95 -20.95
N ALA A 260 20.57 -20.35 -21.50
CA ALA A 260 20.64 -21.54 -22.36
C ALA A 260 20.20 -22.85 -21.69
N LYS A 261 20.41 -22.95 -20.36
CA LYS A 261 19.91 -24.04 -19.50
C LYS A 261 18.46 -23.89 -19.09
N ARG A 262 17.76 -22.83 -19.53
CA ARG A 262 16.38 -22.52 -19.18
C ARG A 262 16.14 -22.35 -17.66
N GLY A 263 17.13 -21.84 -16.93
CA GLY A 263 17.03 -21.62 -15.48
C GLY A 263 15.89 -20.69 -15.07
N TYR A 264 15.49 -19.79 -15.97
CA TYR A 264 14.38 -18.83 -15.77
C TYR A 264 12.99 -19.48 -15.66
N LEU A 265 12.83 -20.76 -15.99
CA LEU A 265 11.54 -21.47 -15.92
C LEU A 265 11.16 -21.90 -14.49
N LYS A 266 12.04 -21.77 -13.53
CA LYS A 266 11.71 -22.04 -12.12
C LYS A 266 10.75 -20.99 -11.58
N SER A 267 9.64 -21.45 -10.98
CA SER A 267 8.67 -20.57 -10.32
C SER A 267 9.20 -20.05 -8.98
N GLY A 268 8.82 -18.82 -8.61
CA GLY A 268 9.16 -18.22 -7.32
C GLY A 268 10.63 -17.82 -7.18
N LEU A 269 11.33 -17.60 -8.28
CA LEU A 269 12.75 -17.25 -8.33
C LEU A 269 12.94 -15.78 -7.89
N ASN A 270 13.55 -15.55 -6.73
CA ASN A 270 13.97 -14.21 -6.34
C ASN A 270 15.39 -13.91 -6.88
N MET A 271 15.77 -12.64 -6.88
CA MET A 271 17.06 -12.20 -7.44
C MET A 271 18.29 -12.84 -6.76
N PRO A 272 18.37 -13.00 -5.41
CA PRO A 272 19.45 -13.75 -4.78
C PRO A 272 19.57 -15.20 -5.25
N ASN A 273 18.45 -15.92 -5.33
CA ASN A 273 18.46 -17.33 -5.78
C ASN A 273 18.87 -17.44 -7.25
N ALA A 274 18.43 -16.50 -8.10
CA ALA A 274 18.89 -16.44 -9.49
C ALA A 274 20.39 -16.17 -9.57
N ALA A 275 20.92 -15.23 -8.80
CA ALA A 275 22.34 -14.93 -8.74
C ALA A 275 23.18 -16.14 -8.30
N GLU A 276 22.70 -16.89 -7.31
CA GLU A 276 23.33 -18.14 -6.86
C GLU A 276 23.34 -19.21 -7.96
N GLU A 277 22.21 -19.41 -8.66
CA GLU A 277 22.12 -20.36 -9.78
C GLU A 277 22.99 -19.96 -10.99
N ILE A 278 23.10 -18.68 -11.28
CA ILE A 278 23.98 -18.13 -12.31
C ILE A 278 25.47 -18.29 -11.90
N GLY A 279 25.74 -18.37 -10.58
CA GLY A 279 27.09 -18.45 -10.03
C GLY A 279 27.79 -17.10 -9.95
N VAL A 280 27.03 -16.02 -9.74
CA VAL A 280 27.57 -14.66 -9.61
C VAL A 280 27.11 -14.02 -8.28
N PRO A 281 27.91 -13.13 -7.68
CA PRO A 281 27.46 -12.32 -6.57
C PRO A 281 26.20 -11.52 -6.94
N ARG A 282 25.21 -11.45 -6.00
CA ARG A 282 23.95 -10.77 -6.24
C ARG A 282 24.08 -9.29 -6.63
N TYR A 283 25.07 -8.59 -6.05
CA TYR A 283 25.32 -7.18 -6.39
C TYR A 283 25.77 -7.00 -7.84
N LEU A 284 26.53 -7.96 -8.37
CA LEU A 284 26.95 -7.95 -9.79
C LEU A 284 25.77 -8.18 -10.74
N LEU A 285 24.87 -9.12 -10.41
CA LEU A 285 23.65 -9.33 -11.21
C LEU A 285 22.77 -8.10 -11.19
N SER A 286 22.58 -7.47 -10.03
CA SER A 286 21.82 -6.25 -9.90
C SER A 286 22.45 -5.07 -10.66
N ALA A 287 23.77 -4.91 -10.59
CA ALA A 287 24.51 -3.90 -11.33
C ALA A 287 24.40 -4.12 -12.86
N TRP A 288 24.48 -5.38 -13.32
CA TRP A 288 24.31 -5.74 -14.73
C TRP A 288 22.90 -5.41 -15.23
N LEU A 289 21.84 -5.77 -14.50
CA LEU A 289 20.45 -5.40 -14.82
C LEU A 289 20.25 -3.88 -14.89
N ARG A 290 20.82 -3.14 -13.94
CA ARG A 290 20.78 -1.67 -13.90
C ARG A 290 21.46 -1.07 -15.13
N GLN A 291 22.63 -1.60 -15.55
CA GLN A 291 23.33 -1.15 -16.76
C GLN A 291 22.49 -1.42 -18.02
N LYS A 292 21.74 -2.51 -18.07
CA LYS A 292 20.80 -2.83 -19.17
C LYS A 292 19.53 -1.98 -19.10
N GLY A 293 19.28 -1.24 -18.01
CA GLY A 293 18.07 -0.43 -17.80
C GLY A 293 16.79 -1.26 -17.58
N VAL A 294 16.92 -2.52 -17.10
CA VAL A 294 15.80 -3.45 -16.94
C VAL A 294 15.64 -3.87 -15.48
N ARG A 295 14.39 -3.97 -15.01
CA ARG A 295 14.08 -4.54 -13.68
C ARG A 295 14.16 -6.06 -13.74
N TYR A 296 14.53 -6.69 -12.63
CA TYR A 296 14.64 -8.14 -12.52
C TYR A 296 13.35 -8.89 -12.93
N SER A 297 12.20 -8.44 -12.44
CA SER A 297 10.91 -9.05 -12.78
C SER A 297 10.57 -8.94 -14.27
N ASP A 298 10.89 -7.81 -14.89
CA ASP A 298 10.61 -7.60 -16.32
C ASP A 298 11.57 -8.45 -17.19
N TRP A 299 12.83 -8.53 -16.79
CA TRP A 299 13.83 -9.39 -17.46
C TRP A 299 13.42 -10.86 -17.48
N LEU A 300 13.01 -11.41 -16.33
CA LEU A 300 12.49 -12.79 -16.28
C LEU A 300 11.18 -12.94 -17.06
N THR A 301 10.28 -11.97 -16.96
CA THR A 301 8.99 -12.01 -17.65
C THR A 301 9.17 -12.07 -19.17
N VAL A 302 10.10 -11.28 -19.72
CA VAL A 302 10.39 -11.31 -21.18
C VAL A 302 10.78 -12.71 -21.63
N MET A 303 11.74 -13.34 -20.95
CA MET A 303 12.20 -14.70 -21.31
C MET A 303 11.07 -15.75 -21.20
N ARG A 304 10.28 -15.68 -20.12
CA ARG A 304 9.16 -16.59 -19.89
C ARG A 304 8.02 -16.42 -20.89
N ILE A 305 7.76 -15.19 -21.36
CA ILE A 305 6.74 -14.95 -22.40
C ILE A 305 7.23 -15.46 -23.77
N GLU A 306 8.51 -15.29 -24.12
CA GLU A 306 9.05 -15.88 -25.34
C GLU A 306 8.95 -17.41 -25.33
N GLU A 307 9.28 -18.06 -24.21
CA GLU A 307 9.05 -19.50 -24.03
C GLU A 307 7.56 -19.85 -24.16
N ALA A 308 6.67 -19.07 -23.53
CA ALA A 308 5.23 -19.31 -23.59
C ALA A 308 4.68 -19.25 -25.02
N LYS A 309 5.18 -18.36 -25.86
CA LYS A 309 4.81 -18.32 -27.28
C LYS A 309 5.13 -19.63 -27.99
N GLN A 310 6.29 -20.22 -27.70
CA GLN A 310 6.69 -21.51 -28.28
C GLN A 310 5.83 -22.64 -27.72
N VAL A 311 5.66 -22.71 -26.41
CA VAL A 311 4.84 -23.72 -25.74
C VAL A 311 3.42 -23.75 -26.25
N ILE A 312 2.81 -22.56 -26.46
CA ILE A 312 1.42 -22.44 -26.98
C ILE A 312 1.33 -22.96 -28.43
N ARG A 313 2.38 -22.79 -29.25
CA ARG A 313 2.40 -23.35 -30.62
C ARG A 313 2.54 -24.86 -30.59
N ASP A 314 3.39 -25.37 -29.73
CA ASP A 314 3.70 -26.79 -29.66
C ASP A 314 2.60 -27.60 -28.97
N HIS A 315 1.85 -26.96 -28.04
CA HIS A 315 0.81 -27.56 -27.22
C HIS A 315 -0.48 -26.69 -27.18
N PRO A 316 -1.17 -26.53 -28.31
CA PRO A 316 -2.37 -25.70 -28.38
C PRO A 316 -3.52 -26.21 -27.50
N GLU A 317 -3.47 -27.46 -27.05
CA GLU A 317 -4.44 -28.10 -26.16
C GLU A 317 -4.22 -27.73 -24.68
N TRP A 318 -3.10 -27.14 -24.32
CA TRP A 318 -2.80 -26.82 -22.92
C TRP A 318 -3.64 -25.65 -22.41
N SER A 319 -4.05 -25.77 -21.16
CA SER A 319 -4.73 -24.68 -20.49
C SER A 319 -3.75 -23.52 -20.20
N ASN A 320 -4.28 -22.29 -20.10
CA ASN A 320 -3.47 -21.13 -19.71
C ASN A 320 -2.80 -21.31 -18.34
N GLU A 321 -3.38 -22.11 -17.45
CA GLU A 321 -2.78 -22.48 -16.16
C GLU A 321 -1.56 -23.37 -16.35
N THR A 322 -1.70 -24.40 -17.19
CA THR A 322 -0.61 -25.34 -17.50
C THR A 322 0.56 -24.62 -18.17
N VAL A 323 0.28 -23.77 -19.16
CA VAL A 323 1.31 -22.96 -19.84
C VAL A 323 2.01 -22.02 -18.85
N ALA A 324 1.24 -21.31 -17.99
CA ALA A 324 1.82 -20.42 -17.01
C ALA A 324 2.78 -21.15 -16.06
N GLN A 325 2.37 -22.28 -15.51
CA GLN A 325 3.19 -23.09 -14.60
C GLN A 325 4.44 -23.64 -15.29
N HIS A 326 4.30 -24.16 -16.52
CA HIS A 326 5.43 -24.66 -17.31
C HIS A 326 6.48 -23.57 -17.59
N CYS A 327 6.03 -22.35 -17.88
CA CYS A 327 6.90 -21.21 -18.12
C CYS A 327 7.38 -20.49 -16.84
N GLY A 328 7.16 -21.06 -15.66
CA GLY A 328 7.67 -20.54 -14.38
C GLY A 328 6.86 -19.42 -13.75
N PHE A 329 5.65 -19.14 -14.23
CA PHE A 329 4.76 -18.17 -13.59
C PHE A 329 4.03 -18.81 -12.39
N SER A 330 4.04 -18.14 -11.26
CA SER A 330 3.32 -18.55 -10.05
C SER A 330 1.84 -18.14 -10.05
N ASP A 331 1.44 -17.21 -10.94
CA ASP A 331 0.10 -16.65 -11.02
C ASP A 331 -0.39 -16.59 -12.47
N ARG A 332 -1.46 -17.33 -12.77
CA ARG A 332 -2.10 -17.38 -14.10
C ARG A 332 -2.59 -16.00 -14.55
N THR A 333 -3.17 -15.20 -13.65
CA THR A 333 -3.74 -13.90 -13.99
C THR A 333 -2.62 -12.91 -14.38
N TYR A 334 -1.50 -12.98 -13.66
CA TYR A 334 -0.30 -12.22 -13.99
C TYR A 334 0.26 -12.62 -15.36
N PHE A 335 0.39 -13.93 -15.63
CA PHE A 335 0.81 -14.46 -16.92
C PHE A 335 -0.08 -13.92 -18.05
N GLN A 336 -1.42 -14.10 -17.99
CA GLN A 336 -2.34 -13.67 -19.04
C GLN A 336 -2.24 -12.18 -19.33
N ARG A 337 -2.15 -11.36 -18.25
CA ARG A 337 -1.99 -9.91 -18.38
C ARG A 337 -0.69 -9.54 -19.09
N LYS A 338 0.45 -10.11 -18.65
CA LYS A 338 1.76 -9.84 -19.23
C LYS A 338 1.89 -10.37 -20.66
N PHE A 339 1.33 -11.51 -20.93
CA PHE A 339 1.30 -12.04 -22.29
C PHE A 339 0.55 -11.11 -23.23
N LYS A 340 -0.66 -10.64 -22.84
CA LYS A 340 -1.44 -9.69 -23.64
C LYS A 340 -0.74 -8.34 -23.78
N GLU A 341 -0.10 -7.85 -22.72
CA GLU A 341 0.66 -6.58 -22.71
C GLU A 341 1.81 -6.62 -23.73
N MET A 342 2.51 -7.75 -23.83
CA MET A 342 3.71 -7.92 -24.68
C MET A 342 3.41 -8.39 -26.11
N THR A 343 2.33 -9.15 -26.32
CA THR A 343 2.00 -9.75 -27.64
C THR A 343 0.83 -9.03 -28.33
N GLY A 344 0.06 -8.21 -27.58
CA GLY A 344 -1.15 -7.58 -28.05
C GLY A 344 -2.39 -8.49 -28.02
N THR A 345 -2.23 -9.81 -27.76
CA THR A 345 -3.32 -10.80 -27.79
C THR A 345 -3.36 -11.65 -26.55
N THR A 346 -4.49 -12.31 -26.28
CA THR A 346 -4.53 -13.26 -25.16
C THR A 346 -3.78 -14.55 -25.52
N PRO A 347 -3.28 -15.33 -24.55
CA PRO A 347 -2.64 -16.63 -24.82
C PRO A 347 -3.55 -17.58 -25.59
N HIS A 348 -4.87 -17.51 -25.39
CA HIS A 348 -5.86 -18.33 -26.09
C HIS A 348 -5.98 -17.96 -27.58
N ASP A 349 -5.92 -16.67 -27.91
CA ASP A 349 -6.12 -16.17 -29.27
C ASP A 349 -4.81 -16.11 -30.09
N PHE A 350 -3.66 -16.27 -29.42
CA PHE A 350 -2.34 -16.15 -30.04
C PHE A 350 -2.12 -17.12 -31.20
N PRO A 351 -2.49 -18.42 -31.12
CA PRO A 351 -2.31 -19.37 -32.23
C PRO A 351 -3.12 -19.02 -33.49
N LEU A 352 -4.24 -18.33 -33.33
CA LEU A 352 -5.12 -17.93 -34.45
C LEU A 352 -4.50 -16.80 -35.27
N GLN A 353 -3.86 -15.83 -34.63
CA GLN A 353 -3.21 -14.70 -35.30
C GLN A 353 -1.87 -15.06 -35.95
N ASP A 354 -1.14 -16.04 -35.42
CA ASP A 354 0.11 -16.49 -35.99
C ASP A 354 -0.13 -17.25 -37.34
N LYS A 355 -1.30 -17.91 -37.47
CA LYS A 355 -1.75 -18.54 -38.71
C LYS A 355 -2.19 -17.57 -39.80
N GLU A 356 -2.64 -16.36 -39.44
CA GLU A 356 -3.02 -15.29 -40.37
C GLU A 356 -1.81 -14.49 -40.89
N LYS A 357 -0.66 -14.56 -40.21
CA LYS A 357 0.56 -13.82 -40.55
C LYS A 357 1.63 -14.71 -41.26
N ALA A 358 1.45 -16.02 -41.27
CA ALA A 358 2.30 -16.98 -41.95
C ALA A 358 1.72 -17.38 -43.34
#